data_159f6bebbbbd083ab3cce36738a57870
#
_entry.id   159f6bebbbbd083ab3cce36738a57870
#
_cell.length_a   1.000
_cell.length_b   1.000
_cell.length_c   1.000
_cell.angle_alpha   90.00
_cell.angle_beta   90.00
_cell.angle_gamma   90.00
#
_symmetry.space_group_name_H-M   'P 1'
#
loop_
_entity.id
_entity.type
_entity.pdbx_description
1 polymer ?
#
loop_
_entity_poly.entity_id
_entity_poly.type
_entity_poly.pdbx_seq_one_letter_code
_entity_poly.pdbx_strand_id
1 'polypeptide(L)'
;MCKARLVAGLLTLVLVTASWMSVSSALAASAADINRDATAALAKLYEKVPEARTLGGKAKGILIFPSIVKAGFVFGAQYGEGVLRQQGKNVGYYNTVAASYGLQAGVQSFGYVLFFMTDSAVAYLAKSDAFEIGLGPSIVVLDQGKAKTLTTTTGQSDIYAFIFDQKGLMAGLGLQGSKISRMEK
;
A
#
# COMPACT_ATOMS: atom_id res chain seq x y z
N MET A 1 15.91 63.28 5.22
CA MET A 1 16.40 62.01 5.78
C MET A 1 15.31 60.93 5.96
N CYS A 2 14.16 61.01 5.29
CA CYS A 2 13.02 60.08 5.49
C CYS A 2 12.76 59.09 4.33
N LYS A 3 13.46 59.20 3.19
CA LYS A 3 13.27 58.35 2.01
C LYS A 3 14.17 57.11 1.95
N ALA A 4 15.24 57.05 2.74
CA ALA A 4 16.19 55.92 2.73
C ALA A 4 15.74 54.72 3.61
N ARG A 5 14.81 54.93 4.55
CA ARG A 5 14.34 53.86 5.44
C ARG A 5 13.21 52.98 4.88
N LEU A 6 12.48 53.45 3.86
CA LEU A 6 11.40 52.71 3.23
C LEU A 6 11.89 51.66 2.20
N VAL A 7 13.06 51.87 1.60
CA VAL A 7 13.61 50.94 0.59
C VAL A 7 14.28 49.73 1.24
N ALA A 8 14.86 49.90 2.44
CA ALA A 8 15.45 48.76 3.17
C ALA A 8 14.45 47.78 3.72
N GLY A 9 13.19 48.20 4.00
CA GLY A 9 12.13 47.34 4.48
C GLY A 9 11.51 46.44 3.42
N LEU A 10 11.54 46.85 2.14
CA LEU A 10 10.99 46.04 1.04
C LEU A 10 11.93 44.93 0.55
N LEU A 11 13.24 45.14 0.67
CA LEU A 11 14.24 44.13 0.25
C LEU A 11 14.32 42.93 1.21
N THR A 12 14.02 43.13 2.50
CA THR A 12 14.02 42.02 3.48
C THR A 12 12.80 41.12 3.39
N LEU A 13 11.68 41.62 2.89
CA LEU A 13 10.45 40.80 2.76
C LEU A 13 10.50 39.83 1.55
N VAL A 14 11.25 40.17 0.51
CA VAL A 14 11.36 39.34 -0.71
C VAL A 14 12.30 38.14 -0.51
N LEU A 15 13.28 38.24 0.41
CA LEU A 15 14.22 37.14 0.69
C LEU A 15 13.65 36.02 1.56
N VAL A 16 12.58 36.25 2.32
CA VAL A 16 11.94 35.22 3.18
C VAL A 16 10.98 34.34 2.41
N THR A 17 10.42 34.79 1.29
CA THR A 17 9.46 34.00 0.50
C THR A 17 10.11 33.01 -0.47
N ALA A 18 11.41 33.11 -0.75
CA ALA A 18 12.14 32.27 -1.67
C ALA A 18 12.59 30.92 -1.05
N SER A 19 12.50 30.76 0.28
CA SER A 19 13.00 29.56 0.99
C SER A 19 11.96 28.44 1.16
N TRP A 20 10.74 28.59 0.64
CA TRP A 20 9.66 27.61 0.85
C TRP A 20 9.34 26.74 -0.36
N MET A 21 10.16 26.78 -1.41
CA MET A 21 9.94 25.99 -2.63
C MET A 21 10.86 24.77 -2.81
N SER A 22 11.46 24.24 -1.74
CA SER A 22 12.34 23.08 -1.83
C SER A 22 11.83 21.88 -1.03
N VAL A 23 10.53 21.62 -1.03
CA VAL A 23 9.97 20.37 -0.45
C VAL A 23 9.05 19.74 -1.45
N SER A 24 9.55 18.92 -2.32
CA SER A 24 8.72 17.95 -3.04
C SER A 24 9.53 17.04 -3.96
N SER A 25 10.36 16.16 -3.42
CA SER A 25 10.87 15.03 -4.24
C SER A 25 11.10 13.75 -3.43
N ALA A 26 10.52 13.64 -2.23
CA ALA A 26 10.94 12.60 -1.27
C ALA A 26 9.83 11.59 -0.88
N LEU A 27 8.78 11.38 -1.67
CA LEU A 27 7.69 10.47 -1.25
C LEU A 27 7.49 9.24 -2.11
N ALA A 28 8.09 9.12 -3.28
CA ALA A 28 8.01 7.92 -4.09
C ALA A 28 9.25 7.05 -3.88
N ALA A 29 9.08 5.84 -3.34
CA ALA A 29 10.16 4.89 -3.20
C ALA A 29 10.72 4.48 -4.57
N SER A 30 12.03 4.24 -4.68
CA SER A 30 12.61 3.72 -5.91
C SER A 30 12.14 2.28 -6.18
N ALA A 31 12.18 1.84 -7.44
CA ALA A 31 11.91 0.44 -7.79
C ALA A 31 12.78 -0.54 -6.97
N ALA A 32 14.04 -0.19 -6.75
CA ALA A 32 14.98 -1.01 -5.98
C ALA A 32 14.56 -1.12 -4.50
N ASP A 33 14.12 -0.02 -3.89
CA ASP A 33 13.64 -0.02 -2.51
C ASP A 33 12.36 -0.85 -2.36
N ILE A 34 11.37 -0.65 -3.25
CA ILE A 34 10.13 -1.43 -3.25
C ILE A 34 10.45 -2.94 -3.38
N ASN A 35 11.37 -3.31 -4.27
CA ASN A 35 11.75 -4.71 -4.49
C ASN A 35 12.42 -5.34 -3.28
N ARG A 36 13.35 -4.62 -2.64
CA ARG A 36 14.03 -5.03 -1.42
C ARG A 36 13.02 -5.22 -0.28
N ASP A 37 12.19 -4.21 -0.06
CA ASP A 37 11.25 -4.19 1.06
C ASP A 37 10.12 -5.21 0.87
N ALA A 38 9.64 -5.41 -0.37
CA ALA A 38 8.69 -6.47 -0.70
C ALA A 38 9.25 -7.87 -0.48
N THR A 39 10.54 -8.08 -0.76
CA THR A 39 11.20 -9.36 -0.50
C THR A 39 11.26 -9.66 0.99
N ALA A 40 11.67 -8.67 1.79
CA ALA A 40 11.73 -8.80 3.24
C ALA A 40 10.32 -9.00 3.86
N ALA A 41 9.33 -8.24 3.39
CA ALA A 41 7.94 -8.34 3.84
C ALA A 41 7.33 -9.71 3.55
N LEU A 42 7.52 -10.24 2.34
CA LEU A 42 7.01 -11.56 1.96
C LEU A 42 7.70 -12.69 2.76
N ALA A 43 9.01 -12.60 2.97
CA ALA A 43 9.75 -13.56 3.78
C ALA A 43 9.22 -13.60 5.23
N LYS A 44 8.99 -12.42 5.81
CA LYS A 44 8.43 -12.27 7.15
C LYS A 44 7.00 -12.80 7.27
N LEU A 45 6.16 -12.59 6.25
CA LEU A 45 4.83 -13.19 6.20
C LEU A 45 4.93 -14.72 6.19
N TYR A 46 5.79 -15.29 5.35
CA TYR A 46 5.98 -16.74 5.24
C TYR A 46 6.54 -17.39 6.51
N GLU A 47 7.34 -16.66 7.27
CA GLU A 47 7.85 -17.12 8.57
C GLU A 47 6.73 -17.20 9.61
N LYS A 48 5.87 -16.16 9.64
CA LYS A 48 4.79 -16.05 10.64
C LYS A 48 3.54 -16.85 10.30
N VAL A 49 3.29 -17.10 9.00
CA VAL A 49 2.06 -17.71 8.47
C VAL A 49 2.44 -18.76 7.42
N PRO A 50 2.66 -20.02 7.83
CA PRO A 50 3.02 -21.12 6.92
C PRO A 50 1.98 -21.34 5.80
N GLU A 51 0.70 -21.08 6.07
CA GLU A 51 -0.40 -21.19 5.10
C GLU A 51 -0.21 -20.20 3.94
N ALA A 52 0.29 -19.00 4.22
CA ALA A 52 0.62 -18.01 3.19
C ALA A 52 1.73 -18.50 2.25
N ARG A 53 2.71 -19.25 2.77
CA ARG A 53 3.75 -19.87 1.95
C ARG A 53 3.17 -20.93 1.00
N THR A 54 2.23 -21.74 1.49
CA THR A 54 1.54 -22.75 0.69
C THR A 54 0.73 -22.11 -0.45
N LEU A 55 0.00 -21.02 -0.15
CA LEU A 55 -0.72 -20.26 -1.16
C LEU A 55 0.23 -19.61 -2.17
N GLY A 56 1.33 -19.03 -1.69
CA GLY A 56 2.34 -18.41 -2.54
C GLY A 56 2.95 -19.37 -3.57
N GLY A 57 3.14 -20.64 -3.20
CA GLY A 57 3.62 -21.67 -4.12
C GLY A 57 2.63 -22.05 -5.23
N LYS A 58 1.33 -21.75 -5.05
CA LYS A 58 0.26 -22.04 -6.02
C LYS A 58 -0.20 -20.79 -6.78
N ALA A 59 0.12 -19.60 -6.29
CA ALA A 59 -0.35 -18.35 -6.85
C ALA A 59 0.21 -18.06 -8.25
N LYS A 60 -0.63 -17.56 -9.14
CA LYS A 60 -0.30 -17.09 -10.48
C LYS A 60 0.37 -15.71 -10.45
N GLY A 61 0.08 -14.92 -9.40
CA GLY A 61 0.69 -13.63 -9.14
C GLY A 61 0.65 -13.31 -7.65
N ILE A 62 1.63 -12.56 -7.17
CA ILE A 62 1.71 -12.10 -5.78
C ILE A 62 1.95 -10.59 -5.81
N LEU A 63 0.97 -9.81 -5.38
CA LEU A 63 1.11 -8.36 -5.23
C LEU A 63 1.44 -8.04 -3.77
N ILE A 64 2.59 -7.41 -3.57
CA ILE A 64 3.17 -7.20 -2.24
C ILE A 64 3.28 -5.70 -1.99
N PHE A 65 2.58 -5.20 -1.00
CA PHE A 65 2.74 -3.87 -0.42
C PHE A 65 3.49 -4.04 0.91
N PRO A 66 4.80 -3.73 0.95
CA PRO A 66 5.61 -3.95 2.15
C PRO A 66 5.18 -3.07 3.33
N SER A 67 4.68 -1.89 3.04
CA SER A 67 4.14 -0.97 4.03
C SER A 67 3.03 -0.12 3.43
N ILE A 68 1.87 -0.14 4.07
CA ILE A 68 0.77 0.78 3.83
C ILE A 68 0.66 1.66 5.06
N VAL A 69 0.65 2.97 4.88
CA VAL A 69 0.43 3.95 5.94
C VAL A 69 -1.01 4.42 5.87
N LYS A 70 -1.69 4.36 6.99
CA LYS A 70 -3.02 4.91 7.21
C LYS A 70 -2.94 6.00 8.28
N ALA A 71 -3.44 7.19 7.97
CA ALA A 71 -3.46 8.31 8.89
C ALA A 71 -4.79 9.04 8.80
N GLY A 72 -5.28 9.58 9.93
CA GLY A 72 -6.51 10.34 9.96
C GLY A 72 -6.92 10.80 11.33
N PHE A 73 -7.95 11.69 11.37
CA PHE A 73 -8.58 12.16 12.62
C PHE A 73 -10.09 11.95 12.55
N VAL A 74 -10.81 12.55 11.62
CA VAL A 74 -12.24 12.30 11.31
C VAL A 74 -12.33 11.75 9.89
N PHE A 75 -11.45 12.26 9.03
CA PHE A 75 -11.18 11.72 7.70
C PHE A 75 -9.84 11.05 7.74
N GLY A 76 -9.74 9.88 7.14
CA GLY A 76 -8.50 9.13 7.02
C GLY A 76 -8.14 8.89 5.56
N ALA A 77 -6.85 8.81 5.31
CA ALA A 77 -6.30 8.38 4.04
C ALA A 77 -5.31 7.24 4.27
N GLN A 78 -5.22 6.36 3.28
CA GLN A 78 -4.27 5.26 3.27
C GLN A 78 -3.52 5.29 1.95
N TYR A 79 -2.22 5.02 2.01
CA TYR A 79 -1.35 4.95 0.84
C TYR A 79 -0.26 3.90 1.04
N GLY A 80 0.06 3.19 -0.03
CA GLY A 80 1.20 2.27 -0.07
C GLY A 80 1.63 1.98 -1.49
N GLU A 81 2.91 1.67 -1.68
CA GLU A 81 3.50 1.24 -2.95
C GLU A 81 3.90 -0.23 -2.86
N GLY A 82 3.77 -0.95 -3.96
CA GLY A 82 4.02 -2.37 -4.01
C GLY A 82 4.46 -2.86 -5.38
N VAL A 83 4.81 -4.15 -5.44
CA VAL A 83 5.26 -4.83 -6.65
C VAL A 83 4.49 -6.12 -6.89
N LEU A 84 4.07 -6.34 -8.13
CA LEU A 84 3.51 -7.60 -8.59
C LEU A 84 4.64 -8.53 -9.03
N ARG A 85 4.64 -9.73 -8.49
CA ARG A 85 5.53 -10.83 -8.86
C ARG A 85 4.76 -11.94 -9.55
N GLN A 86 5.27 -12.40 -10.67
CA GLN A 86 4.80 -13.60 -11.37
C GLN A 86 6.00 -14.51 -11.66
N GLN A 87 5.90 -15.79 -11.33
CA GLN A 87 6.99 -16.75 -11.52
C GLN A 87 8.33 -16.27 -10.93
N GLY A 88 8.30 -15.60 -9.79
CA GLY A 88 9.48 -15.05 -9.12
C GLY A 88 10.05 -13.74 -9.71
N LYS A 89 9.50 -13.24 -10.81
CA LYS A 89 9.96 -12.00 -11.48
C LYS A 89 9.03 -10.83 -11.14
N ASN A 90 9.60 -9.65 -10.97
CA ASN A 90 8.84 -8.41 -10.82
C ASN A 90 8.30 -7.98 -12.19
N VAL A 91 6.98 -7.87 -12.34
CA VAL A 91 6.31 -7.61 -13.62
C VAL A 91 5.56 -6.28 -13.66
N GLY A 92 5.44 -5.58 -12.54
CA GLY A 92 4.80 -4.26 -12.48
C GLY A 92 4.77 -3.70 -11.08
N TYR A 93 4.65 -2.38 -10.98
CA TYR A 93 4.52 -1.64 -9.73
C TYR A 93 3.12 -1.09 -9.59
N TYR A 94 2.64 -1.02 -8.37
CA TYR A 94 1.27 -0.61 -8.06
C TYR A 94 1.25 0.26 -6.80
N ASN A 95 0.32 1.18 -6.75
CA ASN A 95 -0.04 1.84 -5.50
C ASN A 95 -1.40 1.37 -5.01
N THR A 96 -1.66 1.55 -3.73
CA THR A 96 -2.99 1.42 -3.13
C THR A 96 -3.36 2.70 -2.42
N VAL A 97 -4.59 3.16 -2.67
CA VAL A 97 -5.15 4.37 -2.05
C VAL A 97 -6.54 4.03 -1.52
N ALA A 98 -6.84 4.49 -0.31
CA ALA A 98 -8.21 4.49 0.20
C ALA A 98 -8.46 5.76 1.02
N ALA A 99 -9.71 6.21 1.00
CA ALA A 99 -10.22 7.22 1.92
C ALA A 99 -11.16 6.54 2.91
N SER A 100 -11.17 7.01 4.15
CA SER A 100 -12.09 6.55 5.19
C SER A 100 -12.67 7.74 5.93
N TYR A 101 -13.91 7.58 6.38
CA TYR A 101 -14.61 8.53 7.22
C TYR A 101 -15.04 7.83 8.51
N GLY A 102 -14.82 8.46 9.65
CA GLY A 102 -15.23 7.95 10.96
C GLY A 102 -14.35 8.50 12.08
N LEU A 103 -14.76 8.22 13.32
CA LEU A 103 -13.98 8.57 14.51
C LEU A 103 -12.74 7.68 14.62
N GLN A 104 -11.68 8.06 13.90
CA GLN A 104 -10.37 7.39 13.94
C GLN A 104 -9.30 8.46 14.05
N ALA A 105 -8.57 8.44 15.14
CA ALA A 105 -7.44 9.34 15.35
C ALA A 105 -6.16 8.51 15.42
N GLY A 106 -5.15 8.88 14.65
CA GLY A 106 -3.85 8.25 14.74
C GLY A 106 -3.18 7.94 13.41
N VAL A 107 -2.06 7.25 13.52
CA VAL A 107 -1.28 6.73 12.39
C VAL A 107 -1.07 5.24 12.60
N GLN A 108 -1.25 4.46 11.56
CA GLN A 108 -1.01 3.03 11.53
C GLN A 108 -0.22 2.66 10.28
N SER A 109 0.65 1.67 10.40
CA SER A 109 1.29 1.02 9.25
C SER A 109 1.09 -0.48 9.31
N PHE A 110 1.00 -1.12 8.14
CA PHE A 110 0.85 -2.57 8.01
C PHE A 110 1.35 -3.05 6.65
N GLY A 111 1.79 -4.30 6.58
CA GLY A 111 2.05 -5.00 5.33
C GLY A 111 0.78 -5.62 4.77
N TYR A 112 0.69 -5.70 3.44
CA TYR A 112 -0.44 -6.28 2.73
C TYR A 112 0.03 -7.08 1.53
N VAL A 113 -0.39 -8.34 1.42
CA VAL A 113 -0.05 -9.22 0.31
C VAL A 113 -1.31 -9.85 -0.25
N LEU A 114 -1.48 -9.79 -1.59
CA LEU A 114 -2.53 -10.46 -2.31
C LEU A 114 -1.93 -11.61 -3.14
N PHE A 115 -2.44 -12.81 -2.92
CA PHE A 115 -2.15 -14.00 -3.73
C PHE A 115 -3.25 -14.19 -4.74
N PHE A 116 -2.96 -13.99 -6.00
CA PHE A 116 -3.88 -14.22 -7.12
C PHE A 116 -3.78 -15.70 -7.53
N MET A 117 -4.86 -16.45 -7.33
CA MET A 117 -4.86 -17.90 -7.54
C MET A 117 -5.19 -18.29 -8.98
N THR A 118 -5.80 -17.37 -9.75
CA THR A 118 -6.22 -17.60 -11.13
C THR A 118 -5.59 -16.60 -12.09
N ASP A 119 -5.36 -17.01 -13.34
CA ASP A 119 -4.86 -16.13 -14.40
C ASP A 119 -5.87 -15.01 -14.72
N SER A 120 -7.18 -15.31 -14.59
CA SER A 120 -8.25 -14.32 -14.77
C SER A 120 -8.17 -13.19 -13.75
N ALA A 121 -7.87 -13.50 -12.49
CA ALA A 121 -7.71 -12.48 -11.44
C ALA A 121 -6.48 -11.60 -11.69
N VAL A 122 -5.35 -12.17 -12.14
CA VAL A 122 -4.17 -11.40 -12.54
C VAL A 122 -4.48 -10.52 -13.76
N ALA A 123 -5.18 -11.07 -14.77
CA ALA A 123 -5.56 -10.32 -15.95
C ALA A 123 -6.54 -9.18 -15.62
N TYR A 124 -7.43 -9.37 -14.65
CA TYR A 124 -8.33 -8.34 -14.16
C TYR A 124 -7.56 -7.17 -13.54
N LEU A 125 -6.56 -7.45 -12.68
CA LEU A 125 -5.67 -6.44 -12.13
C LEU A 125 -4.92 -5.66 -13.23
N ALA A 126 -4.42 -6.35 -14.26
CA ALA A 126 -3.64 -5.74 -15.33
C ALA A 126 -4.47 -4.87 -16.30
N LYS A 127 -5.75 -5.20 -16.50
CA LYS A 127 -6.67 -4.49 -17.41
C LYS A 127 -7.40 -3.33 -16.76
N SER A 128 -7.50 -3.32 -15.44
CA SER A 128 -8.22 -2.29 -14.71
C SER A 128 -7.35 -1.06 -14.56
N ASP A 129 -7.81 0.12 -14.99
CA ASP A 129 -7.17 1.40 -14.65
C ASP A 129 -7.09 1.58 -13.13
N ALA A 130 -7.99 0.92 -12.42
CA ALA A 130 -7.96 0.77 -10.98
C ALA A 130 -8.71 -0.49 -10.55
N PHE A 131 -7.99 -1.40 -9.92
CA PHE A 131 -8.57 -2.55 -9.24
C PHE A 131 -9.13 -2.10 -7.89
N GLU A 132 -10.44 -2.22 -7.70
CA GLU A 132 -11.09 -1.89 -6.44
C GLU A 132 -11.37 -3.16 -5.64
N ILE A 133 -10.91 -3.20 -4.40
CA ILE A 133 -11.13 -4.34 -3.51
C ILE A 133 -12.61 -4.38 -3.12
N GLY A 134 -13.25 -5.50 -3.44
CA GLY A 134 -14.69 -5.72 -3.24
C GLY A 134 -15.52 -5.63 -4.53
N LEU A 135 -14.90 -5.25 -5.65
CA LEU A 135 -15.49 -5.32 -7.00
C LEU A 135 -14.67 -6.30 -7.86
N GLY A 136 -15.32 -7.19 -8.58
CA GLY A 136 -14.68 -8.14 -9.48
C GLY A 136 -14.39 -9.52 -8.85
N PRO A 137 -13.15 -10.06 -8.97
CA PRO A 137 -12.80 -11.39 -8.47
C PRO A 137 -13.08 -11.57 -6.98
N SER A 138 -13.41 -12.79 -6.58
CA SER A 138 -13.63 -13.10 -5.17
C SER A 138 -12.36 -12.92 -4.34
N ILE A 139 -12.47 -12.26 -3.18
CA ILE A 139 -11.36 -12.00 -2.29
C ILE A 139 -11.67 -12.41 -0.85
N VAL A 140 -10.75 -13.14 -0.24
CA VAL A 140 -10.78 -13.49 1.18
C VAL A 140 -9.65 -12.77 1.90
N VAL A 141 -9.99 -11.96 2.90
CA VAL A 141 -9.02 -11.24 3.72
C VAL A 141 -8.73 -12.04 4.98
N LEU A 142 -7.46 -12.32 5.20
CA LEU A 142 -6.94 -13.12 6.29
C LEU A 142 -6.01 -12.29 7.17
N ASP A 143 -6.14 -12.47 8.46
CA ASP A 143 -5.13 -12.11 9.45
C ASP A 143 -4.41 -13.37 9.96
N GLN A 144 -3.40 -13.19 10.82
CA GLN A 144 -2.63 -14.32 11.37
C GLN A 144 -3.49 -15.36 12.11
N GLY A 145 -4.62 -14.93 12.69
CA GLY A 145 -5.54 -15.83 13.41
C GLY A 145 -6.43 -16.62 12.46
N LYS A 146 -6.98 -15.96 11.45
CA LYS A 146 -7.89 -16.57 10.46
C LYS A 146 -7.17 -17.45 9.45
N ALA A 147 -5.88 -17.24 9.20
CA ALA A 147 -5.10 -18.07 8.29
C ALA A 147 -5.08 -19.54 8.71
N LYS A 148 -5.05 -19.81 10.01
CA LYS A 148 -5.07 -21.18 10.56
C LYS A 148 -6.37 -21.96 10.30
N THR A 149 -7.45 -21.28 9.95
CA THR A 149 -8.75 -21.89 9.66
C THR A 149 -8.98 -22.17 8.17
N LEU A 150 -7.99 -21.85 7.31
CA LEU A 150 -8.02 -22.20 5.89
C LEU A 150 -7.97 -23.73 5.74
N THR A 151 -9.10 -24.32 5.47
CA THR A 151 -9.19 -25.73 5.07
C THR A 151 -9.16 -25.85 3.55
N THR A 152 -8.86 -27.04 3.03
CA THR A 152 -8.90 -27.35 1.59
C THR A 152 -10.26 -27.05 0.94
N THR A 153 -11.32 -26.97 1.73
CA THR A 153 -12.69 -26.69 1.29
C THR A 153 -13.00 -25.20 1.17
N THR A 154 -12.30 -24.32 1.92
CA THR A 154 -12.43 -22.86 1.83
C THR A 154 -11.48 -22.24 0.79
N GLY A 155 -10.66 -23.08 0.16
CA GLY A 155 -9.59 -22.67 -0.76
C GLY A 155 -10.02 -22.41 -2.20
N GLN A 156 -11.23 -21.85 -2.46
CA GLN A 156 -11.73 -21.59 -3.81
C GLN A 156 -11.96 -20.12 -4.13
N SER A 157 -11.24 -19.21 -3.48
CA SER A 157 -11.28 -17.80 -3.84
C SER A 157 -10.23 -17.45 -4.89
N ASP A 158 -10.55 -16.49 -5.75
CA ASP A 158 -9.63 -16.02 -6.78
C ASP A 158 -8.43 -15.29 -6.18
N ILE A 159 -8.62 -14.64 -5.02
CA ILE A 159 -7.59 -13.85 -4.34
C ILE A 159 -7.64 -14.12 -2.84
N TYR A 160 -6.47 -14.35 -2.25
CA TYR A 160 -6.26 -14.35 -0.80
C TYR A 160 -5.41 -13.16 -0.40
N ALA A 161 -5.90 -12.37 0.53
CA ALA A 161 -5.24 -11.16 1.01
C ALA A 161 -4.80 -11.34 2.47
N PHE A 162 -3.53 -11.10 2.75
CA PHE A 162 -2.96 -11.15 4.10
C PHE A 162 -2.58 -9.77 4.57
N ILE A 163 -3.05 -9.40 5.75
CA ILE A 163 -2.62 -8.22 6.49
C ILE A 163 -1.72 -8.68 7.61
N PHE A 164 -0.55 -8.07 7.73
CA PHE A 164 0.45 -8.46 8.72
C PHE A 164 1.28 -7.27 9.18
N ASP A 165 2.05 -7.47 10.25
CA ASP A 165 3.03 -6.50 10.75
C ASP A 165 2.44 -5.13 11.11
N GLN A 166 1.25 -5.15 11.69
CA GLN A 166 0.52 -3.94 12.09
C GLN A 166 1.25 -3.22 13.22
N LYS A 167 1.43 -1.90 13.04
CA LYS A 167 2.05 -1.00 14.03
C LYS A 167 1.22 0.28 14.11
N GLY A 168 1.10 0.84 15.32
CA GLY A 168 0.34 2.08 15.57
C GLY A 168 -0.99 1.85 16.29
N LEU A 169 -1.66 2.94 16.62
CA LEU A 169 -2.82 2.98 17.51
C LEU A 169 -4.12 3.36 16.75
N MET A 170 -4.39 2.72 15.62
CA MET A 170 -5.65 2.95 14.93
C MET A 170 -6.51 1.69 14.95
N ALA A 171 -7.73 1.78 15.42
CA ALA A 171 -8.69 0.68 15.38
C ALA A 171 -9.31 0.56 13.98
N GLY A 172 -9.45 -0.66 13.49
CA GLY A 172 -10.17 -0.99 12.25
C GLY A 172 -9.30 -1.07 11.00
N LEU A 173 -9.21 -2.27 10.46
CA LEU A 173 -8.62 -2.57 9.15
C LEU A 173 -9.76 -2.79 8.15
N GLY A 174 -10.24 -1.72 7.54
CA GLY A 174 -11.10 -1.81 6.38
C GLY A 174 -10.25 -1.76 5.11
N LEU A 175 -10.30 -2.80 4.29
CA LEU A 175 -9.70 -2.80 2.95
C LEU A 175 -10.73 -2.52 1.86
N GLN A 176 -12.02 -2.60 2.19
CA GLN A 176 -13.10 -2.28 1.26
C GLN A 176 -12.96 -0.84 0.76
N GLY A 177 -13.12 -0.64 -0.54
CA GLY A 177 -12.96 0.65 -1.18
C GLY A 177 -11.49 1.06 -1.41
N SER A 178 -10.53 0.17 -1.16
CA SER A 178 -9.14 0.43 -1.55
C SER A 178 -8.99 0.26 -3.06
N LYS A 179 -8.45 1.28 -3.70
CA LYS A 179 -8.17 1.34 -5.12
C LYS A 179 -6.69 1.02 -5.35
N ILE A 180 -6.42 0.03 -6.20
CA ILE A 180 -5.07 -0.36 -6.59
C ILE A 180 -4.86 0.05 -8.04
N SER A 181 -3.84 0.85 -8.31
CA SER A 181 -3.53 1.37 -9.64
C SER A 181 -2.09 1.08 -10.03
N ARG A 182 -1.84 0.85 -11.31
CA ARG A 182 -0.50 0.63 -11.84
C ARG A 182 0.30 1.93 -11.80
N MET A 183 1.61 1.79 -11.53
CA MET A 183 2.58 2.89 -11.54
C MET A 183 3.72 2.62 -12.52
N GLU A 184 4.25 3.67 -13.12
CA GLU A 184 5.53 3.65 -13.81
C GLU A 184 6.68 3.81 -12.79
N LYS A 185 7.71 2.93 -12.87
CA LYS A 185 8.91 2.94 -12.00
C LYS A 185 10.16 2.59 -12.79
#